data_3c94ca10882c95d9f7229fd39b7d5652
#
_entry.id   3c94ca10882c95d9f7229fd39b7d5652
#
_cell.length_a   1.000
_cell.length_b   1.000
_cell.length_c   1.000
_cell.angle_alpha   90.00
_cell.angle_beta   90.00
_cell.angle_gamma   90.00
#
_symmetry.space_group_name_H-M   'P 1'
#
loop_
_entity.id
_entity.type
_entity.pdbx_description
1 polymer ?
#
loop_
_entity_poly.entity_id
_entity_poly.type
_entity_poly.pdbx_seq_one_letter_code
_entity_poly.pdbx_strand_id
1 'polypeptide(L)'
;MKKLHAPLGVYAILGNHDWWYNGEKVQKAFEDAGIRVLENDVAEIKWREKSFWLVGFADYWSLRFRIKDTLSKVPPDATTIAISHNPDIFARVPTTVPLLLAAHTHGGQVNFPLIGTPIVPSRFGSKYTAGHIFENGHHLFVTTGIGTSILPVRFRVTPEIVVLTIRSS
;
A
#
# COMPACT_ATOMS: atom_id res chain seq x y z
N MET A 1 9.85 -12.73 9.72
CA MET A 1 9.95 -11.27 9.57
C MET A 1 11.09 -10.65 10.37
N LYS A 2 11.51 -11.17 11.52
CA LYS A 2 12.65 -10.64 12.34
C LYS A 2 14.00 -10.45 11.60
N LYS A 3 14.15 -10.96 10.39
CA LYS A 3 15.35 -10.78 9.55
C LYS A 3 15.25 -9.61 8.57
N LEU A 4 14.07 -8.96 8.45
CA LEU A 4 13.90 -7.80 7.59
C LEU A 4 14.49 -6.57 8.29
N HIS A 5 15.44 -5.93 7.64
CA HIS A 5 16.02 -4.67 8.09
C HIS A 5 16.42 -3.83 6.88
N ALA A 6 16.33 -2.52 7.03
CA ALA A 6 16.74 -1.57 6.02
C ALA A 6 17.32 -0.31 6.69
N PRO A 7 18.27 0.40 6.05
CA PRO A 7 18.89 1.60 6.63
C PRO A 7 17.89 2.70 7.04
N LEU A 8 16.78 2.80 6.33
CA LEU A 8 15.72 3.80 6.59
C LEU A 8 14.53 3.23 7.37
N GLY A 9 14.65 2.01 7.89
CA GLY A 9 13.58 1.31 8.59
C GLY A 9 12.74 0.40 7.71
N VAL A 10 11.91 -0.40 8.35
CA VAL A 10 10.91 -1.26 7.71
C VAL A 10 9.54 -0.82 8.21
N TYR A 11 8.62 -0.59 7.29
CA TYR A 11 7.30 -0.07 7.57
C TYR A 11 6.24 -1.02 7.03
N ALA A 12 5.11 -1.09 7.71
CA ALA A 12 3.96 -1.90 7.30
C ALA A 12 2.65 -1.13 7.49
N ILE A 13 1.65 -1.57 6.78
CA ILE A 13 0.24 -1.27 6.98
C ILE A 13 -0.51 -2.59 7.09
N LEU A 14 -1.66 -2.59 7.73
CA LEU A 14 -2.50 -3.77 7.83
C LEU A 14 -3.53 -3.80 6.68
N GLY A 15 -3.86 -5.01 6.25
CA GLY A 15 -4.91 -5.26 5.29
C GLY A 15 -6.21 -5.74 5.94
N ASN A 16 -7.25 -5.88 5.12
CA ASN A 16 -8.55 -6.35 5.57
C ASN A 16 -8.48 -7.75 6.25
N HIS A 17 -7.66 -8.66 5.72
CA HIS A 17 -7.50 -9.99 6.32
C HIS A 17 -6.84 -9.95 7.71
N ASP A 18 -5.91 -9.02 7.95
CA ASP A 18 -5.31 -8.83 9.26
C ASP A 18 -6.36 -8.38 10.27
N TRP A 19 -7.22 -7.42 9.88
CA TRP A 19 -8.32 -6.94 10.71
C TRP A 19 -9.40 -7.99 10.95
N TRP A 20 -9.73 -8.81 9.95
CA TRP A 20 -10.67 -9.93 10.10
C TRP A 20 -10.16 -11.02 11.04
N TYR A 21 -8.86 -11.22 11.08
CA TYR A 21 -8.25 -12.14 12.04
C TYR A 21 -8.15 -11.52 13.43
N ASN A 22 -7.31 -10.54 13.61
CA ASN A 22 -7.12 -9.73 14.83
C ASN A 22 -6.04 -8.66 14.55
N GLY A 23 -6.44 -7.47 14.10
CA GLY A 23 -5.52 -6.41 13.69
C GLY A 23 -4.54 -5.98 14.78
N GLU A 24 -4.99 -5.87 16.03
CA GLU A 24 -4.14 -5.46 17.15
C GLU A 24 -3.03 -6.49 17.42
N LYS A 25 -3.38 -7.78 17.36
CA LYS A 25 -2.40 -8.85 17.53
C LYS A 25 -1.40 -8.91 16.38
N VAL A 26 -1.85 -8.67 15.14
CA VAL A 26 -0.99 -8.62 13.97
C VAL A 26 -0.08 -7.40 14.05
N GLN A 27 -0.59 -6.23 14.38
CA GLN A 27 0.20 -5.02 14.59
C GLN A 27 1.31 -5.28 15.62
N LYS A 28 0.94 -5.77 16.80
CA LYS A 28 1.92 -6.10 17.84
C LYS A 28 3.00 -7.08 17.35
N ALA A 29 2.64 -8.09 16.57
CA ALA A 29 3.61 -9.04 16.03
C ALA A 29 4.59 -8.41 15.04
N PHE A 30 4.16 -7.41 14.26
CA PHE A 30 5.06 -6.61 13.40
C PHE A 30 6.01 -5.75 14.25
N GLU A 31 5.47 -5.05 15.23
CA GLU A 31 6.24 -4.18 16.13
C GLU A 31 7.28 -4.97 16.94
N ASP A 32 6.92 -6.15 17.47
CA ASP A 32 7.82 -7.08 18.15
C ASP A 32 8.92 -7.63 17.19
N ALA A 33 8.71 -7.56 15.90
CA ALA A 33 9.69 -7.89 14.87
C ALA A 33 10.54 -6.68 14.42
N GLY A 34 10.35 -5.50 15.01
CA GLY A 34 11.07 -4.27 14.67
C GLY A 34 10.53 -3.56 13.42
N ILE A 35 9.30 -3.87 13.00
CA ILE A 35 8.62 -3.26 11.86
C ILE A 35 7.62 -2.22 12.37
N ARG A 36 7.77 -0.97 11.94
CA ARG A 36 6.84 0.09 12.34
C ARG A 36 5.55 0.02 11.52
N VAL A 37 4.42 -0.15 12.20
CA VAL A 37 3.09 -0.16 11.56
C VAL A 37 2.53 1.26 11.51
N LEU A 38 2.03 1.66 10.34
CA LEU A 38 1.48 2.99 10.08
C LEU A 38 -0.04 2.90 9.82
N GLU A 39 -0.83 2.78 10.87
CA GLU A 39 -2.30 2.77 10.80
C GLU A 39 -2.85 4.19 11.03
N ASN A 40 -3.13 4.94 9.95
CA ASN A 40 -3.42 6.37 9.96
C ASN A 40 -2.32 7.17 10.68
N ASP A 41 -1.09 6.80 10.43
CA ASP A 41 0.09 7.39 11.04
C ASP A 41 1.14 7.76 10.00
N VAL A 42 2.16 8.52 10.43
CA VAL A 42 3.19 9.05 9.55
C VAL A 42 4.58 8.82 10.13
N ALA A 43 5.57 8.72 9.24
CA ALA A 43 6.96 8.66 9.62
C ALA A 43 7.78 9.66 8.79
N GLU A 44 8.55 10.50 9.44
CA GLU A 44 9.59 11.27 8.76
C GLU A 44 10.78 10.35 8.49
N ILE A 45 11.13 10.21 7.22
CA ILE A 45 12.26 9.42 6.76
C ILE A 45 13.41 10.36 6.41
N LYS A 46 14.47 10.32 7.19
CA LYS A 46 15.66 11.17 7.01
C LYS A 46 16.74 10.42 6.25
N TRP A 47 17.25 11.06 5.20
CA TRP A 47 18.37 10.56 4.42
C TRP A 47 19.34 11.69 4.13
N ARG A 48 20.51 11.68 4.80
CA ARG A 48 21.49 12.78 4.77
C ARG A 48 20.81 14.08 5.23
N GLU A 49 20.85 15.14 4.42
CA GLU A 49 20.26 16.45 4.72
C GLU A 49 18.82 16.61 4.17
N LYS A 50 18.26 15.55 3.60
CA LYS A 50 16.90 15.55 3.03
C LYS A 50 15.97 14.68 3.86
N SER A 51 14.69 14.98 3.83
CA SER A 51 13.65 14.11 4.38
C SER A 51 12.45 14.01 3.45
N PHE A 52 11.69 12.95 3.60
CA PHE A 52 10.35 12.80 3.05
C PHE A 52 9.45 12.14 4.11
N TRP A 53 8.16 12.26 3.92
CA TRP A 53 7.18 11.69 4.83
C TRP A 53 6.55 10.45 4.22
N LEU A 54 6.59 9.35 4.96
CA LEU A 54 5.85 8.14 4.65
C LEU A 54 4.53 8.18 5.42
N VAL A 55 3.42 8.12 4.70
CA VAL A 55 2.07 8.18 5.24
C VAL A 55 1.40 6.83 5.07
N GLY A 56 1.00 6.19 6.17
CA GLY A 56 0.24 4.95 6.14
C GLY A 56 -1.24 5.21 6.36
N PHE A 57 -2.07 4.82 5.39
CA PHE A 57 -3.52 4.83 5.56
C PHE A 57 -4.01 3.45 5.99
N ALA A 58 -4.83 3.41 7.05
CA ALA A 58 -5.50 2.20 7.47
C ALA A 58 -6.39 1.62 6.35
N ASP A 59 -6.71 0.35 6.46
CA ASP A 59 -7.41 -0.38 5.41
C ASP A 59 -8.75 0.24 5.03
N TYR A 60 -8.96 0.35 3.72
CA TYR A 60 -10.14 0.97 3.12
C TYR A 60 -11.43 0.16 3.36
N TRP A 61 -11.35 -1.17 3.32
CA TRP A 61 -12.53 -2.02 3.51
C TRP A 61 -12.99 -2.11 4.96
N SER A 62 -12.07 -1.98 5.91
CA SER A 62 -12.41 -1.89 7.33
C SER A 62 -13.02 -0.53 7.72
N LEU A 63 -13.08 0.44 6.78
CA LEU A 63 -13.54 1.82 6.98
C LEU A 63 -12.79 2.58 8.09
N ARG A 64 -11.57 2.17 8.40
CA ARG A 64 -10.74 2.78 9.44
C ARG A 64 -9.89 3.94 8.95
N PHE A 65 -9.75 4.09 7.64
CA PHE A 65 -8.90 5.14 7.03
C PHE A 65 -9.38 6.56 7.38
N ARG A 66 -8.41 7.44 7.64
CA ARG A 66 -8.64 8.85 8.03
C ARG A 66 -7.69 9.77 7.27
N ILE A 67 -7.97 9.99 5.99
CA ILE A 67 -7.06 10.69 5.07
C ILE A 67 -6.71 12.08 5.61
N LYS A 68 -7.71 12.93 5.91
CA LYS A 68 -7.49 14.30 6.37
C LYS A 68 -6.70 14.36 7.67
N ASP A 69 -7.10 13.58 8.66
CA ASP A 69 -6.46 13.57 9.98
C ASP A 69 -5.03 13.03 9.90
N THR A 70 -4.77 12.08 8.99
CA THR A 70 -3.43 11.54 8.79
C THR A 70 -2.53 12.54 8.09
N LEU A 71 -3.01 13.17 7.03
CA LEU A 71 -2.25 14.16 6.29
C LEU A 71 -2.00 15.45 7.09
N SER A 72 -2.87 15.82 8.03
CA SER A 72 -2.63 16.98 8.90
C SER A 72 -1.43 16.82 9.84
N LYS A 73 -0.89 15.59 9.98
CA LYS A 73 0.34 15.32 10.73
C LYS A 73 1.61 15.61 9.92
N VAL A 74 1.47 15.86 8.61
CA VAL A 74 2.58 16.13 7.68
C VAL A 74 2.70 17.64 7.47
N PRO A 75 3.92 18.23 7.49
CA PRO A 75 4.11 19.63 7.13
C PRO A 75 3.57 19.93 5.71
N PRO A 76 2.99 21.11 5.47
CA PRO A 76 2.30 21.42 4.20
C PRO A 76 3.14 21.22 2.93
N ASP A 77 4.42 21.57 2.99
CA ASP A 77 5.34 21.53 1.83
C ASP A 77 6.25 20.28 1.81
N ALA A 78 5.95 19.30 2.65
CA ALA A 78 6.79 18.13 2.76
C ALA A 78 6.56 17.15 1.60
N THR A 79 7.65 16.65 1.02
CA THR A 79 7.58 15.53 0.08
C THR A 79 6.97 14.32 0.75
N THR A 80 5.90 13.78 0.15
CA THR A 80 5.10 12.72 0.76
C THR A 80 5.00 11.51 -0.17
N ILE A 81 5.14 10.32 0.41
CA ILE A 81 4.81 9.04 -0.22
C ILE A 81 3.78 8.36 0.67
N ALA A 82 2.68 7.92 0.10
CA ALA A 82 1.66 7.19 0.85
C ALA A 82 1.74 5.69 0.59
N ILE A 83 1.35 4.91 1.59
CA ILE A 83 1.13 3.46 1.49
C ILE A 83 -0.27 3.13 1.99
N SER A 84 -0.96 2.24 1.30
CA SER A 84 -2.25 1.71 1.71
C SER A 84 -2.39 0.27 1.23
N HIS A 85 -3.16 -0.55 1.97
CA HIS A 85 -3.42 -1.91 1.52
C HIS A 85 -4.25 -1.92 0.24
N ASN A 86 -5.37 -1.21 0.22
CA ASN A 86 -6.34 -1.22 -0.88
C ASN A 86 -6.15 -0.01 -1.81
N PRO A 87 -5.98 -0.21 -3.13
CA PRO A 87 -5.78 0.88 -4.10
C PRO A 87 -7.00 1.78 -4.30
N ASP A 88 -8.20 1.35 -3.92
CA ASP A 88 -9.43 2.14 -4.10
C ASP A 88 -9.40 3.47 -3.33
N ILE A 89 -8.57 3.56 -2.29
CA ILE A 89 -8.38 4.81 -1.54
C ILE A 89 -7.79 5.92 -2.42
N PHE A 90 -7.07 5.57 -3.49
CA PHE A 90 -6.41 6.51 -4.40
C PHE A 90 -7.36 7.57 -4.95
N ALA A 91 -8.60 7.18 -5.27
CA ALA A 91 -9.62 8.12 -5.74
C ALA A 91 -10.03 9.19 -4.70
N ARG A 92 -9.57 9.07 -3.45
CA ARG A 92 -9.85 10.01 -2.35
C ARG A 92 -8.61 10.72 -1.82
N VAL A 93 -7.43 10.21 -2.15
CA VAL A 93 -6.14 10.80 -1.75
C VAL A 93 -5.92 12.07 -2.59
N PRO A 94 -5.60 13.21 -1.96
CA PRO A 94 -5.39 14.45 -2.70
C PRO A 94 -4.10 14.40 -3.54
N THR A 95 -4.06 15.18 -4.61
CA THR A 95 -2.90 15.25 -5.53
C THR A 95 -1.63 15.85 -4.90
N THR A 96 -1.74 16.41 -3.69
CA THR A 96 -0.58 16.80 -2.87
C THR A 96 0.23 15.60 -2.39
N VAL A 97 -0.30 14.37 -2.50
CA VAL A 97 0.42 13.12 -2.31
C VAL A 97 0.84 12.60 -3.69
N PRO A 98 2.07 12.82 -4.14
CA PRO A 98 2.48 12.53 -5.51
C PRO A 98 2.54 11.04 -5.84
N LEU A 99 2.71 10.18 -4.83
CA LEU A 99 2.81 8.72 -5.01
C LEU A 99 2.08 7.97 -3.91
N LEU A 100 1.19 7.05 -4.30
CA LEU A 100 0.59 6.03 -3.45
C LEU A 100 1.07 4.63 -3.87
N LEU A 101 1.50 3.83 -2.92
CA LEU A 101 1.82 2.42 -3.11
C LEU A 101 0.71 1.57 -2.49
N ALA A 102 0.23 0.57 -3.23
CA ALA A 102 -0.86 -0.30 -2.79
C ALA A 102 -0.67 -1.76 -3.21
N ALA A 103 -1.52 -2.64 -2.67
CA ALA A 103 -1.55 -4.07 -2.98
C ALA A 103 -3.00 -4.58 -3.09
N HIS A 104 -3.44 -5.51 -2.21
CA HIS A 104 -4.80 -6.01 -2.02
C HIS A 104 -5.40 -6.83 -3.16
N THR A 105 -5.28 -6.35 -4.39
CA THR A 105 -5.93 -6.93 -5.57
C THR A 105 -5.34 -8.27 -5.99
N HIS A 106 -4.13 -8.60 -5.54
CA HIS A 106 -3.34 -9.77 -5.97
C HIS A 106 -3.20 -9.89 -7.50
N GLY A 107 -3.35 -8.77 -8.25
CA GLY A 107 -3.46 -8.80 -9.69
C GLY A 107 -4.69 -9.58 -10.20
N GLY A 108 -5.70 -9.77 -9.31
CA GLY A 108 -6.88 -10.62 -9.53
C GLY A 108 -6.61 -12.11 -9.44
N GLN A 109 -5.41 -12.55 -9.07
CA GLN A 109 -4.94 -13.95 -8.91
C GLN A 109 -5.04 -14.82 -10.18
N VAL A 110 -6.10 -14.71 -10.94
CA VAL A 110 -6.40 -15.55 -12.11
C VAL A 110 -6.69 -14.67 -13.32
N ASN A 111 -5.87 -14.83 -14.35
CA ASN A 111 -6.01 -14.10 -15.61
C ASN A 111 -6.18 -15.10 -16.76
N PHE A 112 -7.39 -15.24 -17.27
CA PHE A 112 -7.69 -16.14 -18.37
C PHE A 112 -7.34 -15.51 -19.72
N PRO A 113 -6.83 -16.33 -20.68
CA PRO A 113 -6.71 -15.89 -22.06
C PRO A 113 -8.07 -15.40 -22.59
N LEU A 114 -8.08 -14.29 -23.33
CA LEU A 114 -9.25 -13.67 -23.96
C LEU A 114 -10.28 -13.04 -22.99
N ILE A 115 -10.42 -13.55 -21.77
CA ILE A 115 -11.41 -13.06 -20.78
C ILE A 115 -10.76 -12.06 -19.81
N GLY A 116 -9.44 -12.16 -19.61
CA GLY A 116 -8.71 -11.34 -18.63
C GLY A 116 -8.91 -11.82 -17.19
N THR A 117 -9.01 -10.87 -16.28
CA THR A 117 -9.15 -11.12 -14.84
C THR A 117 -10.61 -10.91 -14.41
N PRO A 118 -11.40 -11.98 -14.25
CA PRO A 118 -12.84 -11.87 -14.01
C PRO A 118 -13.21 -11.36 -12.62
N ILE A 119 -12.32 -11.54 -11.65
CA ILE A 119 -12.55 -11.14 -10.26
C ILE A 119 -11.39 -10.27 -9.80
N VAL A 120 -11.68 -9.01 -9.51
CA VAL A 120 -10.75 -8.06 -8.87
C VAL A 120 -11.44 -7.48 -7.67
N PRO A 121 -10.87 -7.58 -6.46
CA PRO A 121 -11.45 -7.01 -5.25
C PRO A 121 -11.25 -5.48 -5.21
N SER A 122 -11.84 -4.77 -6.14
CA SER A 122 -11.81 -3.33 -6.28
C SER A 122 -13.16 -2.80 -6.77
N ARG A 123 -13.57 -1.64 -6.25
CA ARG A 123 -14.79 -0.93 -6.72
C ARG A 123 -14.61 -0.35 -8.12
N PHE A 124 -13.37 -0.23 -8.58
CA PHE A 124 -13.01 0.31 -9.90
C PHE A 124 -12.72 -0.81 -10.92
N GLY A 125 -13.13 -2.06 -10.63
CA GLY A 125 -12.92 -3.20 -11.50
C GLY A 125 -11.43 -3.42 -11.80
N SER A 126 -11.08 -3.54 -13.07
CA SER A 126 -9.72 -3.78 -13.51
C SER A 126 -8.81 -2.53 -13.49
N LYS A 127 -9.35 -1.35 -13.23
CA LYS A 127 -8.62 -0.08 -13.34
C LYS A 127 -7.38 -0.03 -12.43
N TYR A 128 -7.50 -0.52 -11.20
CA TYR A 128 -6.43 -0.51 -10.20
C TYR A 128 -5.93 -1.92 -9.85
N THR A 129 -5.89 -2.82 -10.85
CA THR A 129 -5.56 -4.23 -10.60
C THR A 129 -4.09 -4.44 -10.30
N ALA A 130 -3.19 -3.83 -11.06
CA ALA A 130 -1.74 -3.96 -10.87
C ALA A 130 -0.97 -2.93 -11.70
N GLY A 131 0.28 -2.69 -11.33
CA GLY A 131 1.23 -1.86 -12.07
C GLY A 131 1.13 -0.38 -11.74
N HIS A 132 1.70 0.44 -12.62
CA HIS A 132 1.78 1.89 -12.46
C HIS A 132 0.60 2.57 -13.16
N ILE A 133 -0.09 3.41 -12.44
CA ILE A 133 -1.21 4.22 -12.91
C ILE A 133 -0.86 5.70 -12.65
N PHE A 134 -1.09 6.56 -13.64
CA PHE A 134 -1.00 8.00 -13.49
C PHE A 134 -2.37 8.60 -13.78
N GLU A 135 -2.93 9.30 -12.79
CA GLU A 135 -4.26 9.89 -12.88
C GLU A 135 -4.33 11.17 -12.06
N ASN A 136 -5.00 12.19 -12.59
CA ASN A 136 -5.20 13.48 -11.92
C ASN A 136 -3.92 14.16 -11.41
N GLY A 137 -2.75 13.90 -12.05
CA GLY A 137 -1.48 14.53 -11.68
C GLY A 137 -0.70 13.83 -10.58
N HIS A 138 -1.12 12.65 -10.13
CA HIS A 138 -0.37 11.86 -9.17
C HIS A 138 -0.29 10.36 -9.55
N HIS A 139 0.58 9.63 -8.89
CA HIS A 139 0.93 8.26 -9.24
C HIS A 139 0.35 7.27 -8.23
N LEU A 140 -0.17 6.15 -8.74
CA LEU A 140 -0.46 4.95 -7.98
C LEU A 140 0.40 3.80 -8.51
N PHE A 141 1.00 3.03 -7.64
CA PHE A 141 1.59 1.76 -7.99
C PHE A 141 0.94 0.64 -7.17
N VAL A 142 0.44 -0.38 -7.87
CA VAL A 142 -0.23 -1.54 -7.24
C VAL A 142 0.59 -2.79 -7.51
N THR A 143 1.09 -3.41 -6.44
CA THR A 143 1.79 -4.70 -6.55
C THR A 143 0.82 -5.86 -6.50
N THR A 144 1.12 -6.92 -7.25
CA THR A 144 0.37 -8.20 -7.14
C THR A 144 0.72 -8.97 -5.88
N GLY A 145 1.82 -8.62 -5.20
CA GLY A 145 2.29 -9.26 -3.97
C GLY A 145 2.68 -10.74 -4.13
N ILE A 146 3.00 -11.37 -3.02
CA ILE A 146 3.47 -12.77 -2.97
C ILE A 146 2.39 -13.76 -2.52
N GLY A 147 1.35 -13.27 -1.85
CA GLY A 147 0.30 -14.08 -1.25
C GLY A 147 -0.85 -14.42 -2.19
N THR A 148 -1.81 -15.14 -1.66
CA THR A 148 -3.10 -15.44 -2.28
C THR A 148 -4.23 -15.09 -1.33
N SER A 149 -5.45 -14.94 -1.85
CA SER A 149 -6.65 -14.68 -1.06
C SER A 149 -7.70 -15.75 -1.39
N ILE A 150 -8.39 -16.27 -0.38
CA ILE A 150 -9.47 -17.27 -0.45
C ILE A 150 -8.97 -18.61 -1.01
N LEU A 151 -8.56 -18.67 -2.26
CA LEU A 151 -8.04 -19.87 -2.89
C LEU A 151 -6.51 -19.75 -3.07
N PRO A 152 -5.72 -20.78 -2.71
CA PRO A 152 -4.26 -20.74 -2.84
C PRO A 152 -3.82 -20.99 -4.29
N VAL A 153 -4.40 -20.26 -5.25
CA VAL A 153 -4.17 -20.43 -6.68
C VAL A 153 -3.80 -19.09 -7.31
N ARG A 154 -2.74 -19.10 -8.13
CA ARG A 154 -2.46 -18.04 -9.10
C ARG A 154 -2.37 -18.65 -10.50
N PHE A 155 -2.99 -18.02 -11.46
CA PHE A 155 -2.89 -18.42 -12.86
C PHE A 155 -2.58 -17.21 -13.74
N ARG A 156 -1.41 -17.23 -14.38
CA ARG A 156 -0.89 -16.13 -15.22
C ARG A 156 -0.76 -14.78 -14.49
N VAL A 157 -0.68 -14.81 -13.16
CA VAL A 157 -0.37 -13.66 -12.31
C VAL A 157 0.78 -14.06 -11.39
N THR A 158 1.99 -13.69 -11.78
CA THR A 158 3.21 -14.05 -11.05
C THR A 158 3.25 -13.36 -9.68
N PRO A 159 3.60 -14.07 -8.60
CA PRO A 159 3.94 -13.42 -7.34
C PRO A 159 5.16 -12.51 -7.51
N GLU A 160 5.15 -11.34 -6.88
CA GLU A 160 6.25 -10.39 -7.04
C GLU A 160 6.67 -9.70 -5.74
N ILE A 161 7.95 -9.34 -5.68
CA ILE A 161 8.49 -8.33 -4.79
C ILE A 161 9.02 -7.21 -5.68
N VAL A 162 8.60 -5.99 -5.41
CA VAL A 162 8.88 -4.85 -6.27
C VAL A 162 9.99 -3.98 -5.68
N VAL A 163 10.94 -3.59 -6.51
CA VAL A 163 11.93 -2.55 -6.20
C VAL A 163 11.58 -1.30 -7.00
N LEU A 164 11.27 -0.22 -6.31
CA LEU A 164 10.97 1.07 -6.92
C LEU A 164 12.14 2.03 -6.72
N THR A 165 12.58 2.67 -7.81
CA THR A 165 13.53 3.77 -7.76
C THR A 165 12.78 5.07 -7.95
N ILE A 166 12.73 5.91 -6.90
CA ILE A 166 12.06 7.21 -6.92
C ILE A 166 13.13 8.28 -7.11
N ARG A 167 12.89 9.20 -8.04
CA ARG A 167 13.78 10.33 -8.32
C ARG A 167 12.97 11.62 -8.26
N SER A 168 13.59 12.69 -7.73
CA SER A 168 13.03 14.04 -7.92
C SER A 168 13.21 14.44 -9.39
N SER A 169 12.18 14.98 -9.98
CA SER A 169 12.25 15.71 -11.26
C SER A 169 12.93 17.06 -11.03
#